data_6c8e99180386d4ab53fe9a94c1544595
#
_entry.id   6c8e99180386d4ab53fe9a94c1544595
#
_cell.length_a   1.000
_cell.length_b   1.000
_cell.length_c   1.000
_cell.angle_alpha   90.00
_cell.angle_beta   90.00
_cell.angle_gamma   90.00
#
_symmetry.space_group_name_H-M   'P 1'
#
loop_
_entity.id
_entity.type
_entity.pdbx_description
1 polymer ?
#
loop_
_entity_poly.entity_id
_entity_poly.type
_entity_poly.pdbx_seq_one_letter_code
_entity_poly.pdbx_strand_id
1 'polypeptide(L)'
;MKDERFIVTYRIEADTYEDAKSIAWAVQVEQTIEFPYEFVTDPYIKNTITGRLESLESMAPYSAYATVGVMPNVVIDASRYYLARISYHVDTTALEATQFLNVVFGNSSLQPHIWVVDIELCPTLFDVFKGPRFGLHGIRRLVETPTRPMIQAVIKPMGTPNEELARMCAAYTRGGVDVIKDDHGITNQSFSQFKDRVRRCAAAVREMNEAHGKHALYAANVSGDGTDVLERAYFAKEAGATALMVATGLVGSGWLHKLATDEKLRLPIIHHPAYSGGFVSPGVSGIADYLQLGFLPRLFGADMMVFVSYGGRFTFTQEQCKRIAAYIKHPVGLVKAGCPAPGGGVTDARLTELVELYGNDTMFLVGGDMFRRGPDLESNMAYFINRLNELSQLKK
;
A
#
# COMPACT_ATOMS: atom_id res chain seq x y z
N MET A 1 9.67 -25.55 -19.62
CA MET A 1 9.90 -24.31 -18.85
C MET A 1 10.83 -24.66 -17.70
N LYS A 2 11.68 -23.73 -17.23
CA LYS A 2 12.50 -23.97 -16.03
C LYS A 2 11.54 -24.17 -14.84
N ASP A 3 11.86 -25.07 -13.89
CA ASP A 3 11.14 -25.26 -12.63
C ASP A 3 11.41 -24.02 -11.74
N GLU A 4 10.76 -22.89 -12.09
CA GLU A 4 10.93 -21.61 -11.42
C GLU A 4 9.80 -21.41 -10.41
N ARG A 5 10.19 -21.19 -9.16
CA ARG A 5 9.26 -21.13 -8.03
C ARG A 5 9.48 -19.87 -7.20
N PHE A 6 8.41 -19.34 -6.64
CA PHE A 6 8.45 -18.33 -5.58
C PHE A 6 8.09 -18.97 -4.23
N ILE A 7 8.47 -18.35 -3.12
CA ILE A 7 8.25 -18.90 -1.79
C ILE A 7 7.35 -17.98 -1.00
N VAL A 8 6.37 -18.57 -0.31
CA VAL A 8 5.56 -17.90 0.71
C VAL A 8 5.87 -18.51 2.06
N THR A 9 6.16 -17.67 3.04
CA THR A 9 6.34 -18.09 4.42
C THR A 9 5.04 -17.87 5.19
N TYR A 10 4.50 -18.94 5.72
CA TYR A 10 3.33 -18.94 6.58
C TYR A 10 3.75 -19.12 8.03
N ARG A 11 3.25 -18.27 8.94
CA ARG A 11 3.24 -18.56 10.35
C ARG A 11 1.99 -19.38 10.67
N ILE A 12 2.19 -20.58 11.16
CA ILE A 12 1.15 -21.54 11.54
C ILE A 12 1.12 -21.65 13.06
N GLU A 13 -0.05 -21.56 13.67
CA GLU A 13 -0.26 -21.91 15.07
C GLU A 13 -0.75 -23.35 15.18
N ALA A 14 -0.03 -24.20 15.92
CA ALA A 14 -0.35 -25.59 16.11
C ALA A 14 0.18 -26.10 17.46
N ASP A 15 -0.43 -27.16 18.00
CA ASP A 15 -0.03 -27.71 19.28
C ASP A 15 1.24 -28.59 19.17
N THR A 16 1.45 -29.24 18.03
CA THR A 16 2.61 -30.07 17.76
C THR A 16 3.23 -29.80 16.40
N TYR A 17 4.47 -30.25 16.21
CA TYR A 17 5.14 -30.19 14.91
C TYR A 17 4.40 -31.00 13.83
N GLU A 18 3.82 -32.13 14.14
CA GLU A 18 3.08 -32.98 13.21
C GLU A 18 1.76 -32.31 12.80
N ASP A 19 1.08 -31.58 13.72
CA ASP A 19 -0.08 -30.79 13.39
C ASP A 19 0.29 -29.63 12.46
N ALA A 20 1.38 -28.91 12.75
CA ALA A 20 1.88 -27.84 11.88
C ALA A 20 2.24 -28.37 10.48
N LYS A 21 2.84 -29.55 10.38
CA LYS A 21 3.16 -30.21 9.12
C LYS A 21 1.90 -30.60 8.34
N SER A 22 0.88 -31.08 9.03
CA SER A 22 -0.41 -31.41 8.44
C SER A 22 -1.12 -30.17 7.89
N ILE A 23 -1.09 -29.06 8.63
CA ILE A 23 -1.63 -27.76 8.17
C ILE A 23 -0.83 -27.25 6.97
N ALA A 24 0.51 -27.30 7.01
CA ALA A 24 1.36 -26.89 5.90
C ALA A 24 1.07 -27.72 4.63
N TRP A 25 0.85 -29.03 4.79
CA TRP A 25 0.44 -29.89 3.68
C TRP A 25 -0.93 -29.50 3.11
N ALA A 26 -1.89 -29.24 3.98
CA ALA A 26 -3.20 -28.76 3.53
C ALA A 26 -3.11 -27.44 2.73
N VAL A 27 -2.28 -26.50 3.18
CA VAL A 27 -2.02 -25.25 2.45
C VAL A 27 -1.38 -25.51 1.09
N GLN A 28 -0.40 -26.42 0.98
CA GLN A 28 0.24 -26.76 -0.30
C GLN A 28 -0.78 -27.25 -1.34
N VAL A 29 -1.67 -28.13 -0.91
CA VAL A 29 -2.71 -28.74 -1.77
C VAL A 29 -3.79 -27.70 -2.12
N GLU A 30 -4.31 -27.01 -1.11
CA GLU A 30 -5.43 -26.06 -1.26
C GLU A 30 -5.06 -24.89 -2.17
N GLN A 31 -3.85 -24.34 -2.04
CA GLN A 31 -3.41 -23.19 -2.81
C GLN A 31 -2.96 -23.53 -4.25
N THR A 32 -2.95 -24.82 -4.62
CA THR A 32 -2.48 -25.25 -5.94
C THR A 32 -3.47 -26.13 -6.69
N ILE A 33 -3.68 -27.36 -6.24
CA ILE A 33 -4.44 -28.36 -7.01
C ILE A 33 -5.90 -28.50 -6.53
N GLU A 34 -6.17 -28.12 -5.27
CA GLU A 34 -7.53 -28.21 -4.65
C GLU A 34 -8.24 -29.55 -4.95
N PHE A 35 -7.44 -30.64 -4.89
CA PHE A 35 -7.87 -31.98 -5.25
C PHE A 35 -7.16 -33.01 -4.36
N PRO A 36 -7.84 -34.14 -3.96
CA PRO A 36 -7.18 -35.16 -3.15
C PRO A 36 -5.94 -35.72 -3.85
N TYR A 37 -4.79 -35.51 -3.24
CA TYR A 37 -3.48 -35.76 -3.86
C TYR A 37 -3.28 -37.22 -4.25
N GLU A 38 -3.87 -38.15 -3.53
CA GLU A 38 -3.83 -39.60 -3.81
C GLU A 38 -4.46 -39.96 -5.16
N PHE A 39 -5.39 -39.19 -5.66
CA PHE A 39 -6.04 -39.41 -6.96
C PHE A 39 -5.36 -38.67 -8.12
N VAL A 40 -4.36 -37.85 -7.84
CA VAL A 40 -3.56 -37.21 -8.90
C VAL A 40 -2.68 -38.27 -9.53
N THR A 41 -2.85 -38.56 -10.81
CA THR A 41 -2.05 -39.55 -11.56
C THR A 41 -0.95 -38.91 -12.41
N ASP A 42 -1.15 -37.66 -12.84
CA ASP A 42 -0.20 -36.95 -13.71
C ASP A 42 1.08 -36.54 -12.94
N PRO A 43 2.27 -37.01 -13.36
CA PRO A 43 3.52 -36.64 -12.72
C PRO A 43 3.81 -35.14 -12.78
N TYR A 44 3.37 -34.43 -13.83
CA TYR A 44 3.57 -32.98 -13.94
C TYR A 44 2.80 -32.24 -12.84
N ILE A 45 1.54 -32.61 -12.61
CA ILE A 45 0.73 -32.02 -11.53
C ILE A 45 1.39 -32.28 -10.17
N LYS A 46 1.79 -33.56 -9.92
CA LYS A 46 2.43 -33.94 -8.65
C LYS A 46 3.73 -33.21 -8.38
N ASN A 47 4.60 -33.16 -9.38
CA ASN A 47 5.98 -32.74 -9.19
C ASN A 47 6.22 -31.27 -9.50
N THR A 48 5.36 -30.64 -10.29
CA THR A 48 5.54 -29.23 -10.72
C THR A 48 4.49 -28.32 -10.16
N ILE A 49 3.20 -28.65 -10.31
CA ILE A 49 2.11 -27.75 -9.93
C ILE A 49 1.88 -27.73 -8.43
N THR A 50 1.86 -28.90 -7.77
CA THR A 50 1.63 -28.98 -6.31
C THR A 50 2.68 -28.16 -5.55
N GLY A 51 2.24 -27.42 -4.54
CA GLY A 51 3.11 -26.67 -3.63
C GLY A 51 4.11 -27.61 -2.94
N ARG A 52 5.33 -27.12 -2.65
CA ARG A 52 6.38 -27.88 -1.99
C ARG A 52 6.74 -27.24 -0.66
N LEU A 53 6.75 -28.02 0.41
CA LEU A 53 7.28 -27.59 1.70
C LEU A 53 8.81 -27.61 1.65
N GLU A 54 9.42 -26.43 1.63
CA GLU A 54 10.88 -26.27 1.62
C GLU A 54 11.46 -26.41 3.02
N SER A 55 10.80 -25.82 4.02
CA SER A 55 11.15 -26.01 5.43
C SER A 55 9.93 -25.81 6.33
N LEU A 56 9.98 -26.46 7.50
CA LEU A 56 9.06 -26.24 8.62
C LEU A 56 9.91 -26.15 9.90
N GLU A 57 9.89 -25.01 10.55
CA GLU A 57 10.71 -24.72 11.72
C GLU A 57 9.87 -24.14 12.85
N SER A 58 10.20 -24.50 14.10
CA SER A 58 9.62 -23.83 15.26
C SER A 58 10.03 -22.35 15.26
N MET A 59 9.09 -21.47 15.51
CA MET A 59 9.37 -20.03 15.51
C MET A 59 10.17 -19.64 16.75
N ALA A 60 11.29 -18.94 16.56
CA ALA A 60 12.07 -18.41 17.66
C ALA A 60 11.25 -17.34 18.45
N PRO A 61 11.38 -17.26 19.79
CA PRO A 61 10.62 -16.31 20.62
C PRO A 61 10.76 -14.85 20.23
N TYR A 62 11.91 -14.46 19.67
CA TYR A 62 12.21 -13.09 19.24
C TYR A 62 12.11 -12.93 17.72
N SER A 63 11.41 -13.83 17.04
CA SER A 63 11.20 -13.71 15.60
C SER A 63 10.50 -12.40 15.25
N ALA A 64 10.92 -11.77 14.15
CA ALA A 64 10.24 -10.59 13.60
C ALA A 64 8.75 -10.86 13.25
N TYR A 65 8.37 -12.12 13.09
CA TYR A 65 7.03 -12.56 12.78
C TYR A 65 6.13 -12.80 14.01
N ALA A 66 6.69 -12.77 15.21
CA ALA A 66 5.98 -13.10 16.45
C ALA A 66 4.77 -12.17 16.70
N THR A 67 4.89 -10.90 16.37
CA THR A 67 3.85 -9.88 16.61
C THR A 67 2.84 -9.72 15.49
N VAL A 68 2.96 -10.47 14.39
CA VAL A 68 2.03 -10.37 13.26
C VAL A 68 0.64 -10.85 13.68
N GLY A 69 -0.40 -10.06 13.42
CA GLY A 69 -1.78 -10.42 13.76
C GLY A 69 -2.09 -10.55 15.27
N VAL A 70 -1.20 -10.06 16.13
CA VAL A 70 -1.35 -10.10 17.58
C VAL A 70 -1.78 -8.72 18.11
N MET A 71 -2.69 -8.69 19.08
CA MET A 71 -3.08 -7.45 19.74
C MET A 71 -1.88 -6.81 20.43
N PRO A 72 -1.76 -5.47 20.45
CA PRO A 72 -0.74 -4.79 21.23
C PRO A 72 -0.73 -5.23 22.68
N ASN A 73 0.47 -5.43 23.25
CA ASN A 73 0.69 -5.84 24.64
C ASN A 73 0.25 -7.28 25.00
N VAL A 74 -0.11 -8.11 24.03
CA VAL A 74 -0.34 -9.53 24.24
C VAL A 74 1.00 -10.27 24.06
N VAL A 75 1.37 -11.03 25.07
CA VAL A 75 2.52 -11.97 25.00
C VAL A 75 2.02 -13.27 24.41
N ILE A 76 2.65 -13.69 23.31
CA ILE A 76 2.35 -14.98 22.67
C ILE A 76 3.25 -16.07 23.21
N ASP A 77 2.75 -17.29 23.28
CA ASP A 77 3.57 -18.48 23.47
C ASP A 77 4.19 -18.89 22.14
N ALA A 78 5.44 -18.50 21.92
CA ALA A 78 6.15 -18.78 20.67
C ALA A 78 6.30 -20.28 20.36
N SER A 79 6.22 -21.16 21.37
CA SER A 79 6.34 -22.60 21.19
C SER A 79 5.21 -23.23 20.37
N ARG A 80 4.08 -22.52 20.25
CA ARG A 80 2.92 -22.94 19.46
C ARG A 80 2.96 -22.45 18.00
N TYR A 81 4.01 -21.72 17.61
CA TYR A 81 4.11 -21.16 16.27
C TYR A 81 5.24 -21.80 15.46
N TYR A 82 4.93 -22.07 14.21
CA TYR A 82 5.84 -22.66 13.23
C TYR A 82 5.91 -21.77 11.99
N LEU A 83 7.07 -21.75 11.34
CA LEU A 83 7.27 -21.08 10.05
C LEU A 83 7.37 -22.15 8.97
N ALA A 84 6.36 -22.21 8.12
CA ALA A 84 6.31 -23.08 6.95
C ALA A 84 6.68 -22.28 5.70
N ARG A 85 7.80 -22.62 5.06
CA ARG A 85 8.19 -22.06 3.77
C ARG A 85 7.69 -22.98 2.67
N ILE A 86 6.75 -22.50 1.88
CA ILE A 86 6.13 -23.28 0.80
C ILE A 86 6.43 -22.61 -0.53
N SER A 87 6.99 -23.37 -1.47
CA SER A 87 7.26 -22.88 -2.80
C SER A 87 6.15 -23.27 -3.78
N TYR A 88 5.85 -22.35 -4.71
CA TYR A 88 4.83 -22.51 -5.72
C TYR A 88 5.45 -22.29 -7.10
N HIS A 89 5.06 -23.10 -8.07
CA HIS A 89 5.51 -22.94 -9.45
C HIS A 89 4.93 -21.64 -10.04
N VAL A 90 5.76 -20.89 -10.75
CA VAL A 90 5.37 -19.55 -11.26
C VAL A 90 4.14 -19.57 -12.15
N ASP A 91 3.94 -20.62 -12.95
CA ASP A 91 2.76 -20.75 -13.83
C ASP A 91 1.43 -20.81 -13.07
N THR A 92 1.42 -21.20 -11.78
CA THR A 92 0.19 -21.20 -10.97
C THR A 92 -0.38 -19.80 -10.80
N THR A 93 0.42 -18.78 -10.98
CA THR A 93 0.03 -17.36 -10.86
C THR A 93 -0.57 -16.79 -12.14
N ALA A 94 -0.57 -17.53 -13.26
CA ALA A 94 -0.91 -17.01 -14.59
C ALA A 94 -0.20 -15.69 -14.95
N LEU A 95 0.82 -15.30 -14.17
CA LEU A 95 1.52 -14.01 -14.25
C LEU A 95 0.59 -12.80 -14.05
N GLU A 96 -0.51 -12.99 -13.31
CA GLU A 96 -1.52 -11.98 -13.01
C GLU A 96 -1.51 -11.63 -11.52
N ALA A 97 -1.63 -10.36 -11.18
CA ALA A 97 -1.64 -9.90 -9.78
C ALA A 97 -2.79 -10.53 -8.96
N THR A 98 -3.95 -10.72 -9.57
CA THR A 98 -5.12 -11.33 -8.91
C THR A 98 -4.87 -12.81 -8.62
N GLN A 99 -4.40 -13.58 -9.63
CA GLN A 99 -4.13 -15.00 -9.46
C GLN A 99 -2.92 -15.25 -8.55
N PHE A 100 -1.89 -14.39 -8.60
CA PHE A 100 -0.79 -14.44 -7.63
C PHE A 100 -1.30 -14.36 -6.19
N LEU A 101 -2.19 -13.39 -5.88
CA LEU A 101 -2.77 -13.28 -4.53
C LEU A 101 -3.63 -14.49 -4.17
N ASN A 102 -4.35 -15.08 -5.14
CA ASN A 102 -5.11 -16.30 -4.93
C ASN A 102 -4.20 -17.48 -4.54
N VAL A 103 -3.05 -17.63 -5.20
CA VAL A 103 -2.06 -18.66 -4.82
C VAL A 103 -1.41 -18.36 -3.48
N VAL A 104 -1.13 -17.09 -3.15
CA VAL A 104 -0.52 -16.71 -1.87
C VAL A 104 -1.46 -16.95 -0.70
N PHE A 105 -2.73 -16.57 -0.79
CA PHE A 105 -3.68 -16.63 0.32
C PHE A 105 -5.15 -16.64 -0.16
N GLY A 106 -5.50 -17.55 -1.07
CA GLY A 106 -6.85 -17.75 -1.58
C GLY A 106 -7.75 -18.46 -0.55
N ASN A 107 -8.08 -19.71 -0.79
CA ASN A 107 -8.94 -20.50 0.11
C ASN A 107 -8.34 -20.69 1.51
N SER A 108 -7.01 -20.77 1.65
CA SER A 108 -6.36 -20.82 2.96
C SER A 108 -6.67 -19.60 3.84
N SER A 109 -7.13 -18.48 3.27
CA SER A 109 -7.60 -17.31 4.03
C SER A 109 -8.85 -17.58 4.87
N LEU A 110 -9.60 -18.64 4.55
CA LEU A 110 -10.77 -19.08 5.28
C LEU A 110 -10.43 -20.01 6.45
N GLN A 111 -9.18 -20.42 6.56
CA GLN A 111 -8.68 -21.31 7.62
C GLN A 111 -8.12 -20.48 8.78
N PRO A 112 -8.39 -20.85 10.05
CA PRO A 112 -7.79 -20.19 11.19
C PRO A 112 -6.29 -20.58 11.33
N HIS A 113 -5.58 -19.80 12.15
CA HIS A 113 -4.22 -20.10 12.59
C HIS A 113 -3.13 -20.02 11.51
N ILE A 114 -3.41 -19.34 10.38
CA ILE A 114 -2.49 -19.18 9.25
C ILE A 114 -2.28 -17.70 8.96
N TRP A 115 -1.03 -17.23 9.00
CA TRP A 115 -0.66 -15.86 8.62
C TRP A 115 0.42 -15.89 7.55
N VAL A 116 0.21 -15.17 6.46
CA VAL A 116 1.27 -14.89 5.48
C VAL A 116 2.21 -13.86 6.07
N VAL A 117 3.48 -14.23 6.26
CA VAL A 117 4.47 -13.37 6.94
C VAL A 117 5.64 -12.98 6.06
N ASP A 118 5.91 -13.69 4.96
CA ASP A 118 6.94 -13.30 4.00
C ASP A 118 6.66 -13.86 2.60
N ILE A 119 7.20 -13.20 1.58
CA ILE A 119 7.09 -13.59 0.17
C ILE A 119 8.42 -13.33 -0.53
N GLU A 120 9.03 -14.40 -1.06
CA GLU A 120 10.26 -14.37 -1.85
C GLU A 120 9.92 -14.59 -3.32
N LEU A 121 10.14 -13.60 -4.17
CA LEU A 121 9.79 -13.64 -5.57
C LEU A 121 10.88 -14.30 -6.41
N CYS A 122 10.48 -14.98 -7.49
CA CYS A 122 11.37 -15.49 -8.52
C CYS A 122 11.62 -14.43 -9.64
N PRO A 123 12.65 -14.61 -10.48
CA PRO A 123 12.98 -13.66 -11.55
C PRO A 123 11.80 -13.31 -12.45
N THR A 124 11.04 -14.30 -12.92
CA THR A 124 9.87 -14.08 -13.78
C THR A 124 8.84 -13.15 -13.15
N LEU A 125 8.58 -13.29 -11.85
CA LEU A 125 7.63 -12.39 -11.16
C LEU A 125 8.16 -10.95 -11.02
N PHE A 126 9.49 -10.76 -10.93
CA PHE A 126 10.09 -9.42 -11.01
C PHE A 126 9.96 -8.79 -12.40
N ASP A 127 10.02 -9.60 -13.46
CA ASP A 127 9.83 -9.11 -14.83
C ASP A 127 8.39 -8.70 -15.10
N VAL A 128 7.43 -9.36 -14.49
CA VAL A 128 5.99 -9.06 -14.60
C VAL A 128 5.60 -7.90 -13.67
N PHE A 129 5.93 -8.01 -12.40
CA PHE A 129 5.59 -7.04 -11.37
C PHE A 129 6.73 -6.05 -11.18
N LYS A 130 6.89 -5.13 -12.13
CA LYS A 130 7.99 -4.16 -12.17
C LYS A 130 7.97 -3.11 -11.05
N GLY A 131 6.91 -3.11 -10.24
CA GLY A 131 6.73 -2.16 -9.17
C GLY A 131 6.44 -0.73 -9.64
N PRO A 132 6.76 0.27 -8.80
CA PRO A 132 6.45 1.67 -9.06
C PRO A 132 7.11 2.19 -10.34
N ARG A 133 6.34 2.90 -11.16
CA ARG A 133 6.89 3.55 -12.36
C ARG A 133 7.86 4.67 -11.99
N PHE A 134 7.48 5.51 -11.04
CA PHE A 134 8.27 6.66 -10.58
C PHE A 134 9.07 6.32 -9.32
N GLY A 135 8.44 5.69 -8.35
CA GLY A 135 9.01 5.41 -7.04
C GLY A 135 9.33 6.68 -6.25
N LEU A 136 9.92 6.52 -5.07
CA LEU A 136 10.25 7.64 -4.18
C LEU A 136 11.03 8.75 -4.88
N HIS A 137 12.12 8.39 -5.56
CA HIS A 137 12.98 9.39 -6.22
C HIS A 137 12.30 10.05 -7.43
N GLY A 138 11.42 9.33 -8.13
CA GLY A 138 10.63 9.90 -9.22
C GLY A 138 9.61 10.90 -8.70
N ILE A 139 8.92 10.60 -7.61
CA ILE A 139 7.99 11.53 -6.96
C ILE A 139 8.72 12.79 -6.50
N ARG A 140 9.86 12.65 -5.81
CA ARG A 140 10.69 13.80 -5.40
C ARG A 140 11.06 14.73 -6.55
N ARG A 141 11.42 14.16 -7.72
CA ARG A 141 11.73 14.96 -8.90
C ARG A 141 10.51 15.67 -9.47
N LEU A 142 9.33 15.01 -9.48
CA LEU A 142 8.11 15.61 -10.00
C LEU A 142 7.64 16.80 -9.16
N VAL A 143 7.81 16.73 -7.83
CA VAL A 143 7.39 17.79 -6.90
C VAL A 143 8.54 18.75 -6.53
N GLU A 144 9.72 18.56 -7.10
CA GLU A 144 10.93 19.34 -6.84
C GLU A 144 11.29 19.48 -5.35
N THR A 145 11.07 18.39 -4.60
CA THR A 145 11.37 18.33 -3.16
C THR A 145 12.46 17.30 -2.89
N PRO A 146 13.75 17.67 -3.04
CA PRO A 146 14.85 16.69 -3.02
C PRO A 146 15.21 16.17 -1.63
N THR A 147 15.05 16.96 -0.57
CA THR A 147 15.69 16.66 0.73
C THR A 147 14.74 16.59 1.92
N ARG A 148 13.76 17.49 2.04
CA ARG A 148 12.82 17.46 3.16
C ARG A 148 11.80 16.32 3.04
N PRO A 149 11.14 15.93 4.12
CA PRO A 149 9.92 15.12 3.99
C PRO A 149 8.90 15.83 3.09
N MET A 150 8.20 15.05 2.26
CA MET A 150 7.12 15.58 1.44
C MET A 150 5.83 15.70 2.27
N ILE A 151 4.89 16.49 1.80
CA ILE A 151 3.57 16.67 2.42
C ILE A 151 2.44 16.39 1.44
N GLN A 152 1.46 15.63 1.91
CA GLN A 152 0.23 15.33 1.18
C GLN A 152 -0.97 15.94 1.90
N ALA A 153 -1.78 16.69 1.18
CA ALA A 153 -3.07 17.20 1.64
C ALA A 153 -4.23 16.38 1.06
N VAL A 154 -5.37 16.47 1.73
CA VAL A 154 -6.60 15.80 1.33
C VAL A 154 -7.72 16.83 1.24
N ILE A 155 -8.44 16.84 0.11
CA ILE A 155 -9.64 17.69 -0.04
C ILE A 155 -10.84 16.98 0.59
N LYS A 156 -11.48 17.61 1.56
CA LYS A 156 -12.62 17.12 2.36
C LYS A 156 -13.26 18.25 3.21
N PRO A 157 -14.41 18.07 3.87
CA PRO A 157 -15.10 16.80 4.11
C PRO A 157 -15.94 16.31 2.93
N MET A 158 -16.44 15.06 3.04
CA MET A 158 -17.51 14.56 2.17
C MET A 158 -18.73 15.47 2.29
N GLY A 159 -19.40 15.77 1.16
CA GLY A 159 -20.49 16.73 1.10
C GLY A 159 -20.06 18.12 0.58
N THR A 160 -18.76 18.39 0.50
CA THR A 160 -18.24 19.67 -0.01
C THR A 160 -18.45 19.76 -1.54
N PRO A 161 -19.02 20.87 -2.06
CA PRO A 161 -19.18 21.09 -3.49
C PRO A 161 -17.84 21.17 -4.22
N ASN A 162 -17.84 20.80 -5.51
CA ASN A 162 -16.62 20.76 -6.33
C ASN A 162 -15.90 22.12 -6.43
N GLU A 163 -16.63 23.21 -6.45
CA GLU A 163 -16.05 24.56 -6.47
C GLU A 163 -15.22 24.84 -5.21
N GLU A 164 -15.73 24.43 -4.05
CA GLU A 164 -15.00 24.59 -2.78
C GLU A 164 -13.79 23.65 -2.72
N LEU A 165 -13.92 22.39 -3.18
CA LEU A 165 -12.80 21.48 -3.28
C LEU A 165 -11.68 22.04 -4.18
N ALA A 166 -12.03 22.69 -5.29
CA ALA A 166 -11.08 23.36 -6.17
C ALA A 166 -10.41 24.58 -5.48
N ARG A 167 -11.16 25.36 -4.69
CA ARG A 167 -10.59 26.47 -3.87
C ARG A 167 -9.59 25.93 -2.85
N MET A 168 -9.88 24.80 -2.21
CA MET A 168 -8.94 24.13 -1.30
C MET A 168 -7.66 23.71 -2.04
N CYS A 169 -7.79 23.12 -3.24
CA CYS A 169 -6.64 22.77 -4.07
C CYS A 169 -5.76 23.99 -4.37
N ALA A 170 -6.37 25.11 -4.76
CA ALA A 170 -5.65 26.35 -5.02
C ALA A 170 -4.89 26.86 -3.78
N ALA A 171 -5.57 26.89 -2.62
CA ALA A 171 -4.95 27.33 -1.36
C ALA A 171 -3.78 26.42 -0.94
N TYR A 172 -3.94 25.10 -0.99
CA TYR A 172 -2.85 24.16 -0.68
C TYR A 172 -1.66 24.32 -1.64
N THR A 173 -1.92 24.52 -2.94
CA THR A 173 -0.86 24.70 -3.93
C THR A 173 -0.08 25.99 -3.68
N ARG A 174 -0.76 27.12 -3.41
CA ARG A 174 -0.05 28.37 -3.04
C ARG A 174 0.77 28.20 -1.77
N GLY A 175 0.25 27.48 -0.77
CA GLY A 175 0.96 27.16 0.47
C GLY A 175 2.15 26.21 0.30
N GLY A 176 2.36 25.60 -0.89
CA GLY A 176 3.55 24.83 -1.23
C GLY A 176 3.42 23.32 -0.96
N VAL A 177 2.21 22.75 -0.97
CA VAL A 177 1.98 21.32 -0.89
C VAL A 177 2.70 20.55 -2.00
N ASP A 178 3.16 19.33 -1.72
CA ASP A 178 3.76 18.48 -2.74
C ASP A 178 2.68 17.67 -3.50
N VAL A 179 1.71 17.10 -2.78
CA VAL A 179 0.64 16.28 -3.37
C VAL A 179 -0.71 16.62 -2.75
N ILE A 180 -1.71 16.80 -3.58
CA ILE A 180 -3.11 16.92 -3.17
C ILE A 180 -3.85 15.68 -3.67
N LYS A 181 -4.64 15.05 -2.82
CA LYS A 181 -5.47 13.94 -3.24
C LYS A 181 -6.94 14.15 -2.90
N ASP A 182 -7.83 13.58 -3.70
CA ASP A 182 -9.21 13.38 -3.30
C ASP A 182 -9.28 12.61 -1.98
N ASP A 183 -10.30 12.85 -1.17
CA ASP A 183 -10.62 11.90 -0.10
C ASP A 183 -11.09 10.58 -0.71
N HIS A 184 -10.71 9.45 -0.07
CA HIS A 184 -11.09 8.12 -0.54
C HIS A 184 -12.60 7.88 -0.52
N GLY A 185 -13.34 8.63 0.31
CA GLY A 185 -14.78 8.59 0.39
C GLY A 185 -15.49 9.46 -0.65
N ILE A 186 -14.76 10.30 -1.39
CA ILE A 186 -15.35 11.13 -2.47
C ILE A 186 -15.08 10.46 -3.82
N THR A 187 -16.12 9.95 -4.46
CA THR A 187 -16.04 9.24 -5.74
C THR A 187 -16.85 9.94 -6.82
N ASN A 188 -18.16 9.66 -6.93
CA ASN A 188 -19.05 10.22 -7.93
C ASN A 188 -20.45 10.52 -7.36
N GLN A 189 -20.50 11.05 -6.15
CA GLN A 189 -21.75 11.42 -5.49
C GLN A 189 -22.40 12.65 -6.13
N SER A 190 -23.72 12.83 -5.91
CA SER A 190 -24.49 13.95 -6.48
C SER A 190 -23.96 15.33 -6.09
N PHE A 191 -23.43 15.47 -4.88
CA PHE A 191 -22.82 16.72 -4.38
C PHE A 191 -21.40 16.95 -4.92
N SER A 192 -20.74 15.91 -5.47
CA SER A 192 -19.39 15.99 -6.03
C SER A 192 -19.21 14.98 -7.16
N GLN A 193 -19.77 15.31 -8.33
CA GLN A 193 -19.65 14.46 -9.52
C GLN A 193 -18.20 14.40 -9.99
N PHE A 194 -17.71 13.19 -10.28
CA PHE A 194 -16.31 12.90 -10.58
C PHE A 194 -15.73 13.78 -11.68
N LYS A 195 -16.38 13.81 -12.84
CA LYS A 195 -15.85 14.52 -14.01
C LYS A 195 -15.72 16.04 -13.78
N ASP A 196 -16.69 16.64 -13.10
CA ASP A 196 -16.66 18.07 -12.78
C ASP A 196 -15.59 18.37 -11.71
N ARG A 197 -15.53 17.58 -10.64
CA ARG A 197 -14.50 17.72 -9.60
C ARG A 197 -13.10 17.66 -10.18
N VAL A 198 -12.81 16.61 -10.97
CA VAL A 198 -11.45 16.41 -11.51
C VAL A 198 -11.04 17.57 -12.41
N ARG A 199 -11.93 18.06 -13.31
CA ARG A 199 -11.63 19.21 -14.15
C ARG A 199 -11.31 20.46 -13.32
N ARG A 200 -12.14 20.78 -12.33
CA ARG A 200 -11.97 21.97 -11.50
C ARG A 200 -10.71 21.90 -10.62
N CYS A 201 -10.49 20.78 -9.94
CA CYS A 201 -9.32 20.62 -9.07
C CYS A 201 -8.02 20.59 -9.88
N ALA A 202 -7.97 19.87 -11.01
CA ALA A 202 -6.81 19.84 -11.88
C ALA A 202 -6.48 21.23 -12.47
N ALA A 203 -7.50 21.97 -12.90
CA ALA A 203 -7.32 23.34 -13.39
C ALA A 203 -6.77 24.25 -12.28
N ALA A 204 -7.37 24.21 -11.08
CA ALA A 204 -6.93 25.02 -9.95
C ALA A 204 -5.47 24.74 -9.55
N VAL A 205 -5.05 23.47 -9.51
CA VAL A 205 -3.65 23.12 -9.21
C VAL A 205 -2.72 23.59 -10.32
N ARG A 206 -3.07 23.38 -11.59
CA ARG A 206 -2.26 23.85 -12.73
C ARG A 206 -2.07 25.34 -12.71
N GLU A 207 -3.15 26.11 -12.59
CA GLU A 207 -3.11 27.58 -12.56
C GLU A 207 -2.24 28.11 -11.42
N MET A 208 -2.33 27.52 -10.24
CA MET A 208 -1.51 27.94 -9.11
C MET A 208 -0.05 27.51 -9.26
N ASN A 209 0.22 26.34 -9.84
CA ASN A 209 1.59 25.93 -10.17
C ASN A 209 2.24 26.93 -11.14
N GLU A 210 1.55 27.29 -12.22
CA GLU A 210 2.03 28.23 -13.23
C GLU A 210 2.23 29.63 -12.66
N ALA A 211 1.27 30.14 -11.88
CA ALA A 211 1.31 31.49 -11.31
C ALA A 211 2.38 31.68 -10.23
N HIS A 212 2.72 30.62 -9.48
CA HIS A 212 3.58 30.70 -8.29
C HIS A 212 4.85 29.84 -8.38
N GLY A 213 5.16 29.27 -9.55
CA GLY A 213 6.33 28.41 -9.73
C GLY A 213 6.31 27.21 -8.78
N LYS A 214 5.15 26.55 -8.62
CA LYS A 214 4.97 25.37 -7.78
C LYS A 214 4.87 24.11 -8.64
N HIS A 215 5.04 22.92 -8.01
CA HIS A 215 5.05 21.62 -8.67
C HIS A 215 4.13 20.63 -7.96
N ALA A 216 3.02 21.09 -7.41
CA ALA A 216 2.06 20.24 -6.72
C ALA A 216 1.41 19.25 -7.67
N LEU A 217 1.27 17.99 -7.25
CA LEU A 217 0.49 16.99 -7.98
C LEU A 217 -0.95 16.95 -7.46
N TYR A 218 -1.91 16.73 -8.37
CA TYR A 218 -3.29 16.42 -8.01
C TYR A 218 -3.61 14.97 -8.36
N ALA A 219 -3.99 14.18 -7.34
CA ALA A 219 -4.33 12.77 -7.44
C ALA A 219 -5.85 12.57 -7.35
N ALA A 220 -6.47 12.25 -8.47
CA ALA A 220 -7.89 11.94 -8.55
C ALA A 220 -8.17 10.53 -8.01
N ASN A 221 -9.26 10.38 -7.21
CA ASN A 221 -9.72 9.06 -6.76
C ASN A 221 -10.47 8.35 -7.89
N VAL A 222 -9.82 7.37 -8.50
CA VAL A 222 -10.38 6.59 -9.61
C VAL A 222 -11.06 5.29 -9.17
N SER A 223 -11.14 5.03 -7.86
CA SER A 223 -11.86 3.85 -7.34
C SER A 223 -13.33 3.88 -7.80
N GLY A 224 -13.77 2.81 -8.40
CA GLY A 224 -15.12 2.67 -8.97
C GLY A 224 -15.43 1.21 -9.26
N ASP A 225 -16.64 0.95 -9.77
CA ASP A 225 -17.11 -0.40 -10.06
C ASP A 225 -16.55 -0.88 -11.42
N GLY A 226 -16.05 -2.11 -11.46
CA GLY A 226 -15.63 -2.74 -12.72
C GLY A 226 -14.70 -1.86 -13.56
N THR A 227 -15.06 -1.66 -14.82
CA THR A 227 -14.27 -0.88 -15.80
C THR A 227 -14.22 0.61 -15.53
N ASP A 228 -15.11 1.15 -14.68
CA ASP A 228 -15.10 2.56 -14.29
C ASP A 228 -13.71 3.01 -13.78
N VAL A 229 -12.96 2.12 -13.14
CA VAL A 229 -11.60 2.43 -12.65
C VAL A 229 -10.72 2.92 -13.79
N LEU A 230 -10.70 2.23 -14.92
CA LEU A 230 -9.88 2.57 -16.08
C LEU A 230 -10.42 3.79 -16.83
N GLU A 231 -11.75 3.88 -17.00
CA GLU A 231 -12.40 5.00 -17.64
C GLU A 231 -12.16 6.31 -16.87
N ARG A 232 -12.28 6.26 -15.54
CA ARG A 232 -11.97 7.39 -14.65
C ARG A 232 -10.50 7.77 -14.71
N ALA A 233 -9.58 6.80 -14.80
CA ALA A 233 -8.15 7.07 -14.91
C ALA A 233 -7.81 7.81 -16.22
N TYR A 234 -8.34 7.36 -17.35
CA TYR A 234 -8.15 8.06 -18.62
C TYR A 234 -8.75 9.46 -18.60
N PHE A 235 -10.00 9.57 -18.14
CA PHE A 235 -10.63 10.88 -18.02
C PHE A 235 -9.84 11.82 -17.10
N ALA A 236 -9.36 11.33 -15.95
CA ALA A 236 -8.57 12.13 -15.02
C ALA A 236 -7.31 12.68 -15.68
N LYS A 237 -6.59 11.84 -16.43
CA LYS A 237 -5.42 12.26 -17.21
C LYS A 237 -5.76 13.32 -18.24
N GLU A 238 -6.80 13.12 -19.04
CA GLU A 238 -7.26 14.06 -20.06
C GLU A 238 -7.70 15.40 -19.45
N ALA A 239 -8.31 15.37 -18.26
CA ALA A 239 -8.72 16.54 -17.51
C ALA A 239 -7.57 17.28 -16.81
N GLY A 240 -6.34 16.74 -16.87
CA GLY A 240 -5.14 17.37 -16.33
C GLY A 240 -4.76 16.92 -14.91
N ALA A 241 -5.34 15.87 -14.38
CA ALA A 241 -4.83 15.25 -13.15
C ALA A 241 -3.40 14.72 -13.38
N THR A 242 -2.52 14.95 -12.42
CA THR A 242 -1.09 14.63 -12.52
C THR A 242 -0.69 13.40 -11.68
N ALA A 243 -1.64 12.81 -10.97
CA ALA A 243 -1.52 11.54 -10.26
C ALA A 243 -2.90 10.88 -10.15
N LEU A 244 -2.92 9.62 -9.77
CA LEU A 244 -4.14 8.85 -9.51
C LEU A 244 -4.13 8.33 -8.08
N MET A 245 -5.30 8.08 -7.49
CA MET A 245 -5.44 7.34 -6.25
C MET A 245 -6.41 6.18 -6.46
N VAL A 246 -6.05 5.00 -5.92
CA VAL A 246 -6.89 3.81 -5.97
C VAL A 246 -6.89 3.08 -4.62
N ALA A 247 -8.06 2.64 -4.16
CA ALA A 247 -8.23 1.83 -2.96
C ALA A 247 -8.32 0.35 -3.35
N THR A 248 -7.19 -0.36 -3.35
CA THR A 248 -7.11 -1.75 -3.84
C THR A 248 -7.94 -2.73 -3.03
N GLY A 249 -8.18 -2.47 -1.75
CA GLY A 249 -9.10 -3.29 -0.94
C GLY A 249 -10.54 -3.26 -1.45
N LEU A 250 -10.94 -2.18 -2.13
CA LEU A 250 -12.28 -2.03 -2.70
C LEU A 250 -12.38 -2.55 -4.14
N VAL A 251 -11.36 -2.28 -4.97
CA VAL A 251 -11.44 -2.57 -6.41
C VAL A 251 -10.61 -3.79 -6.84
N GLY A 252 -9.74 -4.29 -5.97
CA GLY A 252 -8.81 -5.39 -6.26
C GLY A 252 -7.43 -4.90 -6.74
N SER A 253 -6.40 -5.67 -6.39
CA SER A 253 -4.99 -5.36 -6.73
C SER A 253 -4.70 -5.45 -8.23
N GLY A 254 -5.47 -6.24 -8.97
CA GLY A 254 -5.37 -6.34 -10.43
C GLY A 254 -5.58 -4.99 -11.11
N TRP A 255 -6.48 -4.14 -10.61
CA TRP A 255 -6.68 -2.79 -11.13
C TRP A 255 -5.48 -1.88 -10.88
N LEU A 256 -4.84 -1.97 -9.70
CA LEU A 256 -3.60 -1.23 -9.46
C LEU A 256 -2.52 -1.61 -10.47
N HIS A 257 -2.29 -2.91 -10.67
CA HIS A 257 -1.31 -3.41 -11.63
C HIS A 257 -1.63 -2.96 -13.06
N LYS A 258 -2.91 -3.03 -13.45
CA LYS A 258 -3.37 -2.56 -14.76
C LYS A 258 -3.11 -1.06 -14.98
N LEU A 259 -3.42 -0.21 -13.98
CA LEU A 259 -3.15 1.23 -14.06
C LEU A 259 -1.64 1.53 -14.13
N ALA A 260 -0.82 0.82 -13.34
CA ALA A 260 0.63 1.04 -13.26
C ALA A 260 1.36 0.63 -14.54
N THR A 261 0.89 -0.44 -15.22
CA THR A 261 1.49 -0.96 -16.44
C THR A 261 0.96 -0.31 -17.72
N ASP A 262 -0.11 0.47 -17.63
CA ASP A 262 -0.70 1.11 -18.80
C ASP A 262 0.21 2.24 -19.32
N GLU A 263 0.72 2.05 -20.56
CA GLU A 263 1.64 3.01 -21.20
C GLU A 263 0.95 4.30 -21.65
N LYS A 264 -0.39 4.32 -21.74
CA LYS A 264 -1.13 5.53 -22.07
C LYS A 264 -1.35 6.40 -20.84
N LEU A 265 -1.42 5.81 -19.64
CA LEU A 265 -1.61 6.57 -18.40
C LEU A 265 -0.31 7.22 -17.93
N ARG A 266 0.70 6.45 -17.58
CA ARG A 266 2.01 6.94 -17.12
C ARG A 266 1.92 8.04 -16.05
N LEU A 267 1.04 7.87 -15.07
CA LEU A 267 0.86 8.79 -13.94
C LEU A 267 1.30 8.11 -12.64
N PRO A 268 1.83 8.86 -11.66
CA PRO A 268 2.04 8.37 -10.31
C PRO A 268 0.75 7.86 -9.68
N ILE A 269 0.84 6.76 -8.90
CA ILE A 269 -0.32 6.14 -8.27
C ILE A 269 -0.16 6.12 -6.76
N ILE A 270 -1.18 6.63 -6.07
CA ILE A 270 -1.37 6.49 -4.62
C ILE A 270 -2.21 5.25 -4.34
N HIS A 271 -1.68 4.32 -3.56
CA HIS A 271 -2.47 3.27 -2.93
C HIS A 271 -3.13 3.78 -1.65
N HIS A 272 -4.44 3.55 -1.49
CA HIS A 272 -5.18 3.84 -0.25
C HIS A 272 -5.64 2.56 0.44
N PRO A 273 -5.47 2.41 1.78
CA PRO A 273 -5.71 1.16 2.50
C PRO A 273 -7.17 0.90 2.88
N ALA A 274 -8.13 1.67 2.35
CA ALA A 274 -9.54 1.45 2.65
C ALA A 274 -9.94 -0.01 2.35
N TYR A 275 -10.70 -0.63 3.27
CA TYR A 275 -11.16 -2.01 3.23
C TYR A 275 -10.07 -3.09 3.43
N SER A 276 -8.81 -2.72 3.58
CA SER A 276 -7.72 -3.70 3.83
C SER A 276 -7.66 -4.17 5.30
N GLY A 277 -8.43 -3.57 6.19
CA GLY A 277 -8.38 -3.86 7.63
C GLY A 277 -8.66 -5.33 7.96
N GLY A 278 -9.57 -5.98 7.25
CA GLY A 278 -9.89 -7.40 7.47
C GLY A 278 -8.71 -8.35 7.27
N PHE A 279 -7.70 -7.97 6.51
CA PHE A 279 -6.50 -8.79 6.28
C PHE A 279 -5.39 -8.58 7.31
N VAL A 280 -5.34 -7.41 7.95
CA VAL A 280 -4.19 -7.00 8.79
C VAL A 280 -4.53 -6.79 10.26
N SER A 281 -5.81 -6.65 10.59
CA SER A 281 -6.24 -6.48 11.99
C SER A 281 -5.94 -7.74 12.79
N PRO A 282 -5.56 -7.60 14.07
CA PRO A 282 -5.34 -8.75 14.94
C PRO A 282 -6.50 -9.74 14.90
N GLY A 283 -6.18 -11.01 14.72
CA GLY A 283 -7.18 -12.06 14.53
C GLY A 283 -6.55 -13.43 14.37
N VAL A 284 -7.37 -14.39 13.94
CA VAL A 284 -6.96 -15.80 13.84
C VAL A 284 -6.19 -16.14 12.57
N SER A 285 -6.32 -15.32 11.52
CA SER A 285 -5.59 -15.51 10.26
C SER A 285 -5.51 -14.20 9.48
N GLY A 286 -4.57 -14.08 8.55
CA GLY A 286 -4.43 -12.87 7.73
C GLY A 286 -3.12 -12.76 6.98
N ILE A 287 -2.82 -11.55 6.55
CA ILE A 287 -1.56 -11.17 5.89
C ILE A 287 -0.88 -10.11 6.75
N ALA A 288 0.42 -10.23 6.94
CA ALA A 288 1.20 -9.25 7.69
C ALA A 288 0.98 -7.83 7.16
N ASP A 289 0.82 -6.88 8.06
CA ASP A 289 0.52 -5.47 7.76
C ASP A 289 1.53 -4.84 6.80
N TYR A 290 2.83 -5.11 6.98
CA TYR A 290 3.91 -4.64 6.12
C TYR A 290 3.88 -5.26 4.71
N LEU A 291 3.32 -6.47 4.56
CA LEU A 291 3.06 -7.06 3.24
C LEU A 291 1.84 -6.41 2.58
N GLN A 292 0.70 -6.40 3.28
CA GLN A 292 -0.57 -5.93 2.73
C GLN A 292 -0.59 -4.42 2.45
N LEU A 293 0.03 -3.61 3.32
CA LEU A 293 0.01 -2.14 3.21
C LEU A 293 1.30 -1.56 2.62
N GLY A 294 2.35 -2.36 2.53
CA GLY A 294 3.67 -1.93 2.05
C GLY A 294 4.13 -2.65 0.80
N PHE A 295 4.48 -3.93 0.93
CA PHE A 295 5.12 -4.72 -0.13
C PHE A 295 4.20 -4.96 -1.33
N LEU A 296 3.00 -5.50 -1.13
CA LEU A 296 2.10 -5.88 -2.21
C LEU A 296 1.63 -4.68 -3.05
N PRO A 297 1.17 -3.55 -2.48
CA PRO A 297 0.83 -2.39 -3.28
C PRO A 297 2.02 -1.86 -4.08
N ARG A 298 3.21 -1.85 -3.49
CA ARG A 298 4.44 -1.47 -4.20
C ARG A 298 4.75 -2.44 -5.33
N LEU A 299 4.69 -3.73 -5.09
CA LEU A 299 4.93 -4.76 -6.11
C LEU A 299 4.02 -4.57 -7.32
N PHE A 300 2.75 -4.26 -7.09
CA PHE A 300 1.77 -4.04 -8.15
C PHE A 300 1.77 -2.63 -8.74
N GLY A 301 2.69 -1.76 -8.32
CA GLY A 301 3.01 -0.53 -9.02
C GLY A 301 2.58 0.78 -8.37
N ALA A 302 2.15 0.79 -7.10
CA ALA A 302 1.93 2.03 -6.37
C ALA A 302 3.24 2.77 -6.11
N ASP A 303 3.27 4.07 -6.38
CA ASP A 303 4.41 4.95 -6.12
C ASP A 303 4.38 5.49 -4.69
N MET A 304 3.19 5.76 -4.16
CA MET A 304 2.93 6.30 -2.83
C MET A 304 1.93 5.40 -2.11
N MET A 305 2.27 4.91 -0.91
CA MET A 305 1.43 4.02 -0.13
C MET A 305 0.94 4.71 1.14
N VAL A 306 -0.36 5.01 1.17
CA VAL A 306 -1.00 5.50 2.40
C VAL A 306 -1.16 4.35 3.39
N PHE A 307 -0.78 4.59 4.62
CA PHE A 307 -1.04 3.68 5.75
C PHE A 307 -1.31 4.48 7.03
N VAL A 308 -1.85 3.79 8.03
CA VAL A 308 -2.21 4.41 9.31
C VAL A 308 -0.96 4.66 10.13
N SER A 309 -0.76 5.90 10.63
CA SER A 309 0.28 6.20 11.60
C SER A 309 -0.19 5.88 13.03
N TYR A 310 0.75 5.43 13.86
CA TYR A 310 0.50 5.18 15.28
C TYR A 310 0.12 6.46 16.05
N GLY A 311 -0.50 6.26 17.23
CA GLY A 311 -0.89 7.37 18.10
C GLY A 311 -2.05 8.23 17.62
N GLY A 312 -2.70 7.84 16.52
CA GLY A 312 -3.95 8.40 16.04
C GLY A 312 -5.17 7.60 16.54
N ARG A 313 -6.26 7.65 15.77
CA ARG A 313 -7.52 6.94 16.11
C ARG A 313 -7.52 5.43 15.81
N PHE A 314 -6.43 4.91 15.26
CA PHE A 314 -6.28 3.49 14.94
C PHE A 314 -5.22 2.85 15.84
N THR A 315 -5.31 1.55 16.07
CA THR A 315 -4.53 0.79 17.06
C THR A 315 -3.19 0.27 16.56
N PHE A 316 -2.62 0.85 15.50
CA PHE A 316 -1.29 0.45 15.03
C PHE A 316 -0.22 0.90 16.02
N THR A 317 0.73 0.02 16.30
CA THR A 317 1.90 0.33 17.13
C THR A 317 2.96 1.09 16.33
N GLN A 318 3.88 1.76 17.04
CA GLN A 318 5.01 2.43 16.42
C GLN A 318 5.86 1.47 15.59
N GLU A 319 6.11 0.27 16.12
CA GLU A 319 6.91 -0.76 15.44
C GLU A 319 6.25 -1.29 14.16
N GLN A 320 4.94 -1.54 14.19
CA GLN A 320 4.19 -1.88 12.98
C GLN A 320 4.32 -0.81 11.90
N CYS A 321 4.10 0.46 12.27
CA CYS A 321 4.20 1.57 11.32
C CYS A 321 5.63 1.74 10.76
N LYS A 322 6.66 1.56 11.59
CA LYS A 322 8.05 1.56 11.18
C LYS A 322 8.35 0.44 10.19
N ARG A 323 7.84 -0.76 10.45
CA ARG A 323 8.00 -1.93 9.58
C ARG A 323 7.30 -1.73 8.23
N ILE A 324 6.06 -1.24 8.22
CA ILE A 324 5.34 -0.90 6.98
C ILE A 324 6.17 0.09 6.15
N ALA A 325 6.65 1.18 6.75
CA ALA A 325 7.47 2.17 6.07
C ALA A 325 8.80 1.58 5.53
N ALA A 326 9.41 0.66 6.27
CA ALA A 326 10.62 -0.04 5.83
C ALA A 326 10.34 -0.91 4.59
N TYR A 327 9.28 -1.71 4.58
CA TYR A 327 8.91 -2.55 3.43
C TYR A 327 8.50 -1.74 2.19
N ILE A 328 8.01 -0.52 2.37
CA ILE A 328 7.76 0.41 1.26
C ILE A 328 9.08 0.92 0.67
N LYS A 329 10.06 1.27 1.50
CA LYS A 329 11.32 1.89 1.09
C LYS A 329 12.40 0.89 0.68
N HIS A 330 12.41 -0.30 1.30
CA HIS A 330 13.50 -1.25 1.10
C HIS A 330 13.51 -1.81 -0.33
N PRO A 331 14.61 -1.70 -1.07
CA PRO A 331 14.71 -2.31 -2.39
C PRO A 331 14.54 -3.83 -2.33
N VAL A 332 13.77 -4.39 -3.27
CA VAL A 332 13.62 -5.84 -3.43
C VAL A 332 13.84 -6.17 -4.90
N GLY A 333 14.93 -6.84 -5.21
CA GLY A 333 15.33 -7.09 -6.59
C GLY A 333 15.42 -5.79 -7.39
N LEU A 334 14.71 -5.72 -8.51
CA LEU A 334 14.65 -4.53 -9.39
C LEU A 334 13.49 -3.56 -9.04
N VAL A 335 12.67 -3.91 -8.06
CA VAL A 335 11.51 -3.09 -7.68
C VAL A 335 11.97 -1.84 -6.94
N LYS A 336 11.67 -0.67 -7.50
CA LYS A 336 12.03 0.62 -6.91
C LYS A 336 11.43 0.81 -5.52
N ALA A 337 12.12 1.59 -4.67
CA ALA A 337 11.55 2.08 -3.43
C ALA A 337 10.29 2.92 -3.71
N GLY A 338 9.24 2.67 -2.93
CA GLY A 338 8.05 3.50 -2.92
C GLY A 338 8.15 4.63 -1.88
N CYS A 339 7.17 5.51 -1.87
CA CYS A 339 7.07 6.60 -0.92
C CYS A 339 6.06 6.25 0.20
N PRO A 340 6.51 6.07 1.46
CA PRO A 340 5.60 5.89 2.58
C PRO A 340 4.78 7.16 2.81
N ALA A 341 3.46 6.99 2.99
CA ALA A 341 2.55 8.10 3.25
C ALA A 341 1.73 7.87 4.53
N PRO A 342 2.37 7.98 5.74
CA PRO A 342 1.66 7.83 7.00
C PRO A 342 0.59 8.91 7.16
N GLY A 343 -0.60 8.50 7.58
CA GLY A 343 -1.74 9.39 7.83
C GLY A 343 -2.55 8.98 9.05
N GLY A 344 -3.55 9.78 9.42
CA GLY A 344 -4.46 9.44 10.53
C GLY A 344 -3.91 9.65 11.94
N GLY A 345 -2.79 10.35 12.08
CA GLY A 345 -2.15 10.67 13.36
C GLY A 345 -1.06 11.74 13.20
N VAL A 346 -0.98 12.32 12.00
CA VAL A 346 -0.01 13.38 11.69
C VAL A 346 -0.59 14.72 12.14
N THR A 347 0.00 15.27 13.18
CA THR A 347 -0.34 16.58 13.76
C THR A 347 0.92 17.42 13.95
N ASP A 348 0.77 18.75 14.03
CA ASP A 348 1.90 19.66 14.29
C ASP A 348 2.67 19.27 15.56
N ALA A 349 1.95 18.96 16.65
CA ALA A 349 2.56 18.57 17.93
C ALA A 349 3.44 17.30 17.83
N ARG A 350 3.16 16.43 16.86
CA ARG A 350 3.87 15.17 16.68
C ARG A 350 4.86 15.17 15.52
N LEU A 351 4.93 16.26 14.77
CA LEU A 351 5.68 16.27 13.52
C LEU A 351 7.18 15.96 13.72
N THR A 352 7.78 16.48 14.80
CA THR A 352 9.18 16.19 15.16
C THR A 352 9.41 14.70 15.39
N GLU A 353 8.59 14.08 16.26
CA GLU A 353 8.63 12.64 16.56
C GLU A 353 8.45 11.80 15.27
N LEU A 354 7.51 12.18 14.42
CA LEU A 354 7.23 11.45 13.19
C LEU A 354 8.36 11.57 12.15
N VAL A 355 8.98 12.73 12.04
CA VAL A 355 10.16 12.92 11.18
C VAL A 355 11.36 12.12 11.73
N GLU A 356 11.53 12.05 13.04
CA GLU A 356 12.56 11.21 13.66
C GLU A 356 12.34 9.73 13.36
N LEU A 357 11.09 9.26 13.42
CA LEU A 357 10.73 7.87 13.19
C LEU A 357 10.87 7.44 11.72
N TYR A 358 10.26 8.20 10.81
CA TYR A 358 10.14 7.80 9.41
C TYR A 358 11.27 8.31 8.51
N GLY A 359 11.96 9.38 8.93
CA GLY A 359 13.00 10.04 8.15
C GLY A 359 12.45 10.94 7.04
N ASN A 360 13.40 11.55 6.30
CA ASN A 360 13.07 12.48 5.22
C ASN A 360 12.40 11.79 4.01
N ASP A 361 12.67 10.50 3.77
CA ASP A 361 12.10 9.73 2.68
C ASP A 361 10.67 9.26 2.99
N THR A 362 9.81 10.22 3.29
CA THR A 362 8.42 10.05 3.71
C THR A 362 7.56 11.20 3.22
N MET A 363 6.30 10.95 2.97
CA MET A 363 5.28 11.94 2.60
C MET A 363 4.19 11.99 3.68
N PHE A 364 4.21 12.98 4.55
CA PHE A 364 3.25 13.10 5.64
C PHE A 364 1.86 13.49 5.12
N LEU A 365 0.87 12.62 5.33
CA LEU A 365 -0.53 12.91 5.00
C LEU A 365 -1.18 13.68 6.14
N VAL A 366 -1.31 14.99 5.98
CA VAL A 366 -1.99 15.88 6.94
C VAL A 366 -3.45 16.05 6.54
N GLY A 367 -4.35 15.62 7.42
CA GLY A 367 -5.79 15.73 7.21
C GLY A 367 -6.41 16.82 8.08
N GLY A 368 -7.15 16.42 9.13
CA GLY A 368 -7.90 17.34 10.01
C GLY A 368 -7.05 18.38 10.71
N ASP A 369 -5.79 18.09 10.98
CA ASP A 369 -4.89 19.05 11.67
C ASP A 369 -4.60 20.30 10.82
N MET A 370 -4.74 20.18 9.50
CA MET A 370 -4.64 21.31 8.57
C MET A 370 -5.64 22.44 8.90
N PHE A 371 -6.79 22.11 9.49
CA PHE A 371 -7.85 23.05 9.84
C PHE A 371 -7.75 23.60 11.28
N ARG A 372 -6.90 22.99 12.15
CA ARG A 372 -6.80 23.41 13.57
C ARG A 372 -6.17 24.80 13.76
N ARG A 373 -5.43 25.27 12.79
CA ARG A 373 -4.75 26.58 12.83
C ARG A 373 -5.64 27.72 12.30
N GLY A 374 -6.87 27.44 11.92
CA GLY A 374 -7.82 28.42 11.38
C GLY A 374 -8.26 28.13 9.95
N PRO A 375 -9.08 28.99 9.38
CA PRO A 375 -9.68 28.76 8.06
C PRO A 375 -8.74 29.01 6.87
N ASP A 376 -7.62 29.70 7.08
CA ASP A 376 -6.67 30.03 6.00
C ASP A 376 -5.76 28.82 5.69
N LEU A 377 -6.20 28.01 4.71
CA LEU A 377 -5.51 26.79 4.32
C LEU A 377 -4.16 27.04 3.63
N GLU A 378 -3.97 28.18 2.99
CA GLU A 378 -2.68 28.57 2.39
C GLU A 378 -1.64 28.81 3.48
N SER A 379 -1.93 29.67 4.43
CA SER A 379 -1.05 29.95 5.57
C SER A 379 -0.78 28.69 6.42
N ASN A 380 -1.81 27.85 6.62
CA ASN A 380 -1.67 26.60 7.35
C ASN A 380 -0.72 25.64 6.64
N MET A 381 -0.84 25.49 5.32
CA MET A 381 0.06 24.65 4.53
C MET A 381 1.49 25.21 4.54
N ALA A 382 1.67 26.51 4.33
CA ALA A 382 2.98 27.14 4.38
C ALA A 382 3.66 26.93 5.74
N TYR A 383 2.90 26.97 6.83
CA TYR A 383 3.43 26.65 8.16
C TYR A 383 3.98 25.22 8.24
N PHE A 384 3.22 24.20 7.79
CA PHE A 384 3.69 22.81 7.81
C PHE A 384 4.94 22.62 6.94
N ILE A 385 5.01 23.26 5.78
CA ILE A 385 6.19 23.23 4.90
C ILE A 385 7.40 23.80 5.62
N ASN A 386 7.28 24.96 6.27
CA ASN A 386 8.37 25.58 7.03
C ASN A 386 8.85 24.68 8.17
N ARG A 387 7.92 24.07 8.92
CA ARG A 387 8.26 23.10 9.97
C ARG A 387 9.04 21.90 9.43
N LEU A 388 8.63 21.33 8.29
CA LEU A 388 9.36 20.21 7.67
C LEU A 388 10.73 20.63 7.15
N ASN A 389 10.90 21.85 6.64
CA ASN A 389 12.19 22.39 6.25
C ASN A 389 13.14 22.51 7.46
N GLU A 390 12.69 23.09 8.58
CA GLU A 390 13.44 23.20 9.81
C GLU A 390 13.90 21.82 10.32
N LEU A 391 12.95 20.87 10.43
CA LEU A 391 13.23 19.53 10.93
C LEU A 391 14.18 18.72 10.03
N SER A 392 14.13 18.96 8.72
CA SER A 392 15.04 18.29 7.78
C SER A 392 16.50 18.74 7.90
N GLN A 393 16.75 19.94 8.42
CA GLN A 393 18.09 20.49 8.62
C GLN A 393 18.76 20.00 9.91
N LEU A 394 17.97 19.62 10.91
CA LEU A 394 18.47 19.14 12.20
C LEU A 394 19.13 17.75 12.13
N LYS A 395 18.98 17.05 10.99
CA LYS A 395 19.55 15.70 10.74
C LYS A 395 20.80 15.68 9.87
N LYS A 396 21.37 16.84 9.57
CA LYS A 396 22.70 16.97 8.95
C LYS A 396 23.75 17.15 10.03
#